data_73ec58b775ed87d6f264bf2bb7b9496d
#
_entry.id   73ec58b775ed87d6f264bf2bb7b9496d
#
_cell.length_a   1.000
_cell.length_b   1.000
_cell.length_c   1.000
_cell.angle_alpha   90.00
_cell.angle_beta   90.00
_cell.angle_gamma   90.00
#
_symmetry.space_group_name_H-M   'P 1'
#
loop_
_entity.id
_entity.type
_entity.pdbx_description
1 polymer ?
#
loop_
_entity_poly.entity_id
_entity_poly.type
_entity_poly.pdbx_seq_one_letter_code
_entity_poly.pdbx_strand_id
1 'polypeptide(L)'
;MKSILVTGAGSYIGVSLENYLKQWPESYRVDSLDMRGSDWESHSFRGYDAVFHVAGLVHQPDSKNDPARSDLYDQVNHILAVRTAEKAKADGVGQFLFMSSESVYGLTAPIGKTVVITKDTPL
;
A
#
# COMPACT_ATOMS: atom_id res chain seq x y z
N MET A 1 -4.95 -5.75 -22.57
CA MET A 1 -4.58 -6.30 -21.27
C MET A 1 -3.99 -5.21 -20.39
N LYS A 2 -4.44 -5.10 -19.16
CA LYS A 2 -3.88 -4.17 -18.18
C LYS A 2 -2.78 -4.84 -17.37
N SER A 3 -1.65 -4.17 -17.24
CA SER A 3 -0.51 -4.62 -16.44
C SER A 3 -0.48 -3.89 -15.11
N ILE A 4 -0.52 -4.62 -14.03
CA ILE A 4 -0.59 -4.09 -12.66
C ILE A 4 0.63 -4.58 -11.87
N LEU A 5 1.32 -3.64 -11.23
CA LEU A 5 2.40 -3.95 -10.29
C LEU A 5 1.90 -3.79 -8.86
N VAL A 6 1.95 -4.86 -8.09
CA VAL A 6 1.67 -4.82 -6.65
C VAL A 6 2.99 -4.62 -5.91
N THR A 7 3.15 -3.50 -5.25
CA THR A 7 4.33 -3.20 -4.44
C THR A 7 4.06 -3.56 -2.99
N GLY A 8 4.63 -4.67 -2.55
CA GLY A 8 4.37 -5.31 -1.27
C GLY A 8 4.04 -6.79 -1.43
N ALA A 9 4.93 -7.54 -2.07
CA ALA A 9 4.76 -8.97 -2.34
C ALA A 9 4.48 -9.76 -1.05
N GLY A 10 3.54 -10.70 -1.12
CA GLY A 10 3.16 -11.55 0.00
C GLY A 10 2.24 -10.90 1.03
N SER A 11 1.84 -9.63 0.86
CA SER A 11 0.86 -9.01 1.74
C SER A 11 -0.54 -9.62 1.52
N TYR A 12 -1.33 -9.68 2.57
CA TYR A 12 -2.69 -10.24 2.51
C TYR A 12 -3.55 -9.56 1.43
N ILE A 13 -3.55 -8.24 1.40
CA ILE A 13 -4.35 -7.46 0.43
C ILE A 13 -3.81 -7.64 -0.98
N GLY A 14 -2.48 -7.59 -1.16
CA GLY A 14 -1.85 -7.79 -2.45
C GLY A 14 -2.14 -9.17 -3.05
N VAL A 15 -1.97 -10.22 -2.25
CA VAL A 15 -2.27 -11.60 -2.67
C VAL A 15 -3.76 -11.78 -2.97
N SER A 16 -4.64 -11.15 -2.20
CA SER A 16 -6.08 -11.20 -2.46
C SER A 16 -6.44 -10.57 -3.80
N LEU A 17 -5.85 -9.42 -4.13
CA LEU A 17 -6.05 -8.79 -5.44
C LEU A 17 -5.51 -9.65 -6.57
N GLU A 18 -4.29 -10.19 -6.42
CA GLU A 18 -3.71 -11.09 -7.43
C GLU A 18 -4.63 -12.27 -7.73
N ASN A 19 -5.11 -12.94 -6.67
CA ASN A 19 -5.99 -14.10 -6.81
C ASN A 19 -7.34 -13.72 -7.45
N TYR A 20 -7.87 -12.57 -7.11
CA TYR A 20 -9.10 -12.07 -7.71
C TYR A 20 -8.94 -11.80 -9.21
N LEU A 21 -7.87 -11.13 -9.62
CA LEU A 21 -7.63 -10.76 -11.02
C LEU A 21 -7.21 -11.94 -11.90
N LYS A 22 -6.66 -13.01 -11.31
CA LYS A 22 -6.36 -14.27 -12.04
C LYS A 22 -7.59 -14.91 -12.71
N GLN A 23 -8.79 -14.52 -12.31
CA GLN A 23 -10.02 -14.99 -12.96
C GLN A 23 -10.18 -14.44 -14.40
N TRP A 24 -9.46 -13.38 -14.72
CA TRP A 24 -9.51 -12.75 -16.06
C TRP A 24 -8.10 -12.61 -16.66
N PRO A 25 -7.44 -13.73 -16.99
CA PRO A 25 -6.05 -13.71 -17.46
C PRO A 25 -5.87 -12.99 -18.80
N GLU A 26 -6.93 -12.92 -19.59
CA GLU A 26 -6.93 -12.17 -20.87
C GLU A 26 -7.02 -10.66 -20.67
N SER A 27 -7.47 -10.20 -19.51
CA SER A 27 -7.69 -8.79 -19.21
C SER A 27 -6.61 -8.20 -18.31
N TYR A 28 -6.00 -8.99 -17.45
CA TYR A 28 -5.05 -8.52 -16.45
C TYR A 28 -3.80 -9.37 -16.36
N ARG A 29 -2.66 -8.70 -16.28
CA ARG A 29 -1.39 -9.26 -15.84
C ARG A 29 -1.01 -8.60 -14.53
N VAL A 30 -0.73 -9.38 -13.51
CA VAL A 30 -0.35 -8.87 -12.19
C VAL A 30 1.01 -9.42 -11.81
N ASP A 31 1.93 -8.52 -11.54
CA ASP A 31 3.26 -8.82 -11.01
C ASP A 31 3.37 -8.25 -9.60
N SER A 32 4.11 -8.93 -8.73
CA SER A 32 4.36 -8.49 -7.35
C SER A 32 5.82 -8.21 -7.11
N LEU A 33 6.10 -7.17 -6.35
CA LEU A 33 7.44 -6.73 -6.02
C LEU A 33 7.64 -6.66 -4.52
N ASP A 34 8.68 -7.34 -4.02
CA ASP A 34 9.10 -7.22 -2.63
C ASP A 34 9.72 -5.84 -2.40
N MET A 35 9.19 -5.11 -1.43
CA MET A 35 9.60 -3.75 -1.11
C MET A 35 10.56 -3.68 0.08
N ARG A 36 10.98 -4.82 0.63
CA ARG A 36 11.97 -4.87 1.70
C ARG A 36 13.37 -4.60 1.13
N GLY A 37 14.17 -3.84 1.89
CA GLY A 37 15.50 -3.42 1.41
C GLY A 37 15.42 -2.36 0.30
N SER A 38 16.42 -2.35 -0.58
CA SER A 38 16.57 -1.33 -1.63
C SER A 38 16.51 -1.88 -3.06
N ASP A 39 16.42 -3.19 -3.25
CA ASP A 39 16.46 -3.82 -4.58
C ASP A 39 15.31 -3.39 -5.48
N TRP A 40 14.16 -3.05 -4.89
CA TRP A 40 12.99 -2.56 -5.62
C TRP A 40 13.28 -1.26 -6.41
N GLU A 41 14.25 -0.48 -5.97
CA GLU A 41 14.60 0.80 -6.62
C GLU A 41 15.17 0.59 -8.03
N SER A 42 15.83 -0.53 -8.26
CA SER A 42 16.37 -0.90 -9.57
C SER A 42 15.34 -1.55 -10.50
N HIS A 43 14.18 -1.96 -9.96
CA HIS A 43 13.11 -2.52 -10.77
C HIS A 43 12.38 -1.42 -11.55
N SER A 44 12.29 -1.54 -12.86
CA SER A 44 11.58 -0.57 -13.69
C SER A 44 10.06 -0.71 -13.52
N PHE A 45 9.36 0.41 -13.34
CA PHE A 45 7.90 0.43 -13.35
C PHE A 45 7.33 0.78 -14.73
N ARG A 46 8.18 0.97 -15.72
CA ARG A 46 7.76 1.25 -17.09
C ARG A 46 6.96 0.10 -17.67
N GLY A 47 5.89 0.43 -18.38
CA GLY A 47 5.02 -0.55 -19.03
C GLY A 47 3.89 -1.06 -18.13
N TYR A 48 3.86 -0.71 -16.86
CA TYR A 48 2.69 -0.96 -16.02
C TYR A 48 1.64 0.14 -16.20
N ASP A 49 0.39 -0.26 -16.30
CA ASP A 49 -0.76 0.67 -16.36
C ASP A 49 -1.08 1.23 -14.97
N ALA A 50 -0.89 0.41 -13.95
CA ALA A 50 -1.13 0.80 -12.57
C ALA A 50 -0.11 0.19 -11.61
N VAL A 51 0.19 0.94 -10.54
CA VAL A 51 0.89 0.46 -9.36
C VAL A 51 -0.07 0.46 -8.19
N PHE A 52 -0.21 -0.68 -7.53
CA PHE A 52 -0.98 -0.84 -6.30
C PHE A 52 -0.04 -1.03 -5.12
N HIS A 53 0.14 0.02 -4.34
CA HIS A 53 1.05 0.04 -3.21
C HIS A 53 0.36 -0.42 -1.94
N VAL A 54 0.74 -1.60 -1.46
CA VAL A 54 0.19 -2.25 -0.27
C VAL A 54 1.23 -2.53 0.81
N ALA A 55 2.51 -2.22 0.54
CA ALA A 55 3.56 -2.35 1.54
C ALA A 55 3.27 -1.45 2.73
N GLY A 56 3.27 -2.02 3.92
CA GLY A 56 3.00 -1.30 5.13
C GLY A 56 3.24 -2.18 6.35
N LEU A 57 3.44 -1.55 7.49
CA LEU A 57 3.54 -2.21 8.78
C LEU A 57 2.23 -2.04 9.54
N VAL A 58 1.71 -3.15 10.06
CA VAL A 58 0.54 -3.15 10.93
C VAL A 58 0.96 -2.72 12.35
N HIS A 59 0.14 -1.88 12.95
CA HIS A 59 0.36 -1.43 14.32
C HIS A 59 0.34 -2.61 15.30
N GLN A 60 1.42 -2.76 16.08
CA GLN A 60 1.50 -3.74 17.16
C GLN A 60 1.34 -3.02 18.51
N PRO A 61 0.45 -3.50 19.41
CA PRO A 61 0.13 -2.81 20.67
C PRO A 61 1.34 -2.53 21.56
N ASP A 62 2.34 -3.41 21.55
CA ASP A 62 3.54 -3.31 22.39
C ASP A 62 4.58 -2.29 21.87
N SER A 63 4.33 -1.67 20.73
CA SER A 63 5.29 -0.79 20.06
C SER A 63 5.11 0.70 20.37
N LYS A 64 4.09 1.07 21.16
CA LYS A 64 3.70 2.48 21.36
C LYS A 64 4.79 3.38 21.95
N ASN A 65 5.79 2.80 22.62
CA ASN A 65 6.83 3.55 23.34
C ASN A 65 8.26 3.25 22.85
N ASP A 66 8.42 2.56 21.73
CA ASP A 66 9.74 2.25 21.16
C ASP A 66 10.07 3.23 20.02
N PRO A 67 11.04 4.18 20.21
CA PRO A 67 11.42 5.13 19.16
C PRO A 67 11.91 4.47 17.86
N ALA A 68 12.62 3.34 17.95
CA ALA A 68 13.11 2.61 16.79
C ALA A 68 11.96 2.07 15.94
N ARG A 69 10.86 1.63 16.55
CA ARG A 69 9.66 1.19 15.84
C ARG A 69 8.90 2.34 15.23
N SER A 70 8.82 3.49 15.91
CA SER A 70 8.22 4.70 15.35
C SER A 70 8.91 5.12 14.07
N ASP A 71 10.26 5.13 14.07
CA ASP A 71 11.05 5.43 12.87
C ASP A 71 10.81 4.41 11.76
N LEU A 72 10.71 3.13 12.09
CA LEU A 72 10.42 2.09 11.11
C LEU A 72 9.03 2.24 10.48
N TYR A 73 8.01 2.60 11.26
CA TYR A 73 6.68 2.92 10.75
C TYR A 73 6.70 4.10 9.78
N ASP A 74 7.42 5.16 10.12
CA ASP A 74 7.56 6.32 9.24
C ASP A 74 8.29 5.95 7.95
N GLN A 75 9.38 5.18 8.03
CA GLN A 75 10.12 4.73 6.86
C GLN A 75 9.28 3.85 5.93
N VAL A 76 8.49 2.94 6.45
CA VAL A 76 7.71 1.99 5.64
C VAL A 76 6.36 2.57 5.23
N ASN A 77 5.61 3.16 6.17
CA ASN A 77 4.23 3.60 5.88
C ASN A 77 4.16 4.98 5.23
N HIS A 78 5.19 5.78 5.31
CA HIS A 78 5.25 7.12 4.75
C HIS A 78 6.33 7.25 3.67
N ILE A 79 7.60 7.20 4.04
CA ILE A 79 8.71 7.51 3.13
C ILE A 79 8.75 6.55 1.95
N LEU A 80 8.62 5.25 2.19
CA LEU A 80 8.58 4.25 1.13
C LEU A 80 7.41 4.49 0.18
N ALA A 81 6.22 4.80 0.71
CA ALA A 81 5.04 5.08 -0.11
C ALA A 81 5.28 6.30 -1.03
N VAL A 82 5.83 7.39 -0.50
CA VAL A 82 6.15 8.59 -1.28
C VAL A 82 7.17 8.27 -2.37
N ARG A 83 8.27 7.59 -2.03
CA ARG A 83 9.31 7.20 -3.01
C ARG A 83 8.78 6.28 -4.09
N THR A 84 7.89 5.35 -3.73
CA THR A 84 7.24 4.46 -4.69
C THR A 84 6.35 5.24 -5.66
N ALA A 85 5.58 6.20 -5.14
CA ALA A 85 4.74 7.07 -5.97
C ALA A 85 5.57 7.95 -6.91
N GLU A 86 6.66 8.53 -6.42
CA GLU A 86 7.58 9.32 -7.22
C GLU A 86 8.20 8.51 -8.36
N LYS A 87 8.62 7.27 -8.07
CA LYS A 87 9.14 6.35 -9.06
C LYS A 87 8.08 5.98 -10.10
N ALA A 88 6.87 5.66 -9.67
CA ALA A 88 5.76 5.37 -10.58
C ALA A 88 5.49 6.54 -11.53
N LYS A 89 5.49 7.76 -11.01
CA LYS A 89 5.32 8.98 -11.80
C LYS A 89 6.47 9.17 -12.79
N ALA A 90 7.71 9.00 -12.36
CA ALA A 90 8.90 9.15 -13.22
C ALA A 90 8.92 8.10 -14.34
N ASP A 91 8.47 6.88 -14.05
CA ASP A 91 8.40 5.78 -15.02
C ASP A 91 7.18 5.83 -15.94
N GLY A 92 6.28 6.81 -15.77
CA GLY A 92 5.13 7.05 -16.64
C GLY A 92 3.95 6.12 -16.36
N VAL A 93 3.84 5.57 -15.16
CA VAL A 93 2.67 4.76 -14.76
C VAL A 93 1.42 5.64 -14.72
N GLY A 94 0.34 5.17 -15.35
CA GLY A 94 -0.89 5.95 -15.52
C GLY A 94 -1.71 6.10 -14.24
N GLN A 95 -1.60 5.15 -13.30
CA GLN A 95 -2.37 5.17 -12.06
C GLN A 95 -1.54 4.63 -10.89
N PHE A 96 -1.56 5.37 -9.80
CA PHE A 96 -0.98 4.92 -8.52
C PHE A 96 -2.08 4.83 -7.47
N LEU A 97 -2.25 3.64 -6.89
CA LEU A 97 -3.21 3.40 -5.82
C LEU A 97 -2.44 3.15 -4.52
N PHE A 98 -2.72 3.95 -3.53
CA PHE A 98 -2.18 3.80 -2.19
C PHE A 98 -3.21 3.16 -1.27
N MET A 99 -2.87 2.02 -0.67
CA MET A 99 -3.71 1.40 0.33
C MET A 99 -3.57 2.14 1.65
N SER A 100 -4.50 3.04 1.90
CA SER A 100 -4.62 3.79 3.16
C SER A 100 -5.40 2.98 4.20
N SER A 101 -5.74 3.60 5.30
CA SER A 101 -6.48 3.00 6.41
C SER A 101 -7.52 3.99 6.93
N GLU A 102 -8.63 3.48 7.46
CA GLU A 102 -9.59 4.29 8.19
C GLU A 102 -8.99 4.95 9.44
N SER A 103 -7.86 4.45 9.94
CA SER A 103 -7.13 5.02 11.07
C SER A 103 -6.70 6.49 10.85
N VAL A 104 -6.66 6.96 9.60
CA VAL A 104 -6.33 8.36 9.27
C VAL A 104 -7.35 9.34 9.83
N TYR A 105 -8.57 8.90 10.13
CA TYR A 105 -9.59 9.74 10.75
C TYR A 105 -9.37 9.95 12.26
N GLY A 106 -8.55 9.11 12.91
CA GLY A 106 -8.23 9.22 14.33
C GLY A 106 -9.42 9.01 15.27
N LEU A 107 -10.54 8.52 14.76
CA LEU A 107 -11.75 8.32 15.53
C LEU A 107 -11.77 6.91 16.15
N THR A 108 -12.15 6.86 17.43
CA THR A 108 -12.37 5.61 18.15
C THR A 108 -13.72 5.65 18.85
N ALA A 109 -14.35 4.51 18.97
CA ALA A 109 -15.57 4.35 19.73
C ALA A 109 -15.36 3.45 20.93
N PRO A 110 -15.89 3.77 22.13
CA PRO A 110 -15.94 2.84 23.25
C PRO A 110 -16.75 1.59 22.88
N ILE A 111 -16.50 0.49 23.57
CA ILE A 111 -17.29 -0.74 23.41
C ILE A 111 -18.79 -0.42 23.59
N GLY A 112 -19.59 -0.87 22.64
CA GLY A 112 -21.06 -0.65 22.65
C GLY A 112 -21.50 0.70 22.07
N LYS A 113 -20.57 1.53 21.60
CA LYS A 113 -20.83 2.79 20.89
C LYS A 113 -20.45 2.67 19.42
N THR A 114 -21.10 3.45 18.57
CA THR A 114 -20.81 3.51 17.13
C THR A 114 -20.35 4.91 16.75
N VAL A 115 -19.26 5.00 15.97
CA VAL A 115 -18.80 6.22 15.32
C VAL A 115 -18.93 6.01 13.81
N VAL A 116 -19.59 6.94 13.13
CA VAL A 116 -19.80 6.89 11.68
C VAL A 116 -18.76 7.78 11.00
N ILE A 117 -17.98 7.17 10.10
CA ILE A 117 -17.02 7.88 9.26
C ILE A 117 -17.64 8.06 7.87
N THR A 118 -17.66 9.30 7.39
CA THR A 118 -18.17 9.65 6.07
C THR A 118 -17.11 10.40 5.27
N LYS A 119 -17.40 10.66 4.00
CA LYS A 119 -16.51 11.48 3.14
C LYS A 119 -16.22 12.88 3.71
N ASP A 120 -17.10 13.41 4.57
CA ASP A 120 -16.99 14.74 5.15
C ASP A 120 -16.35 14.74 6.54
N THR A 121 -16.00 13.56 7.06
CA THR A 121 -15.30 13.44 8.34
C THR A 121 -13.88 14.00 8.22
N PRO A 122 -13.44 14.92 9.13
CA PRO A 122 -12.08 15.47 9.09
C PRO A 122 -11.00 14.40 9.29
N LEU A 123 -9.86 14.61 8.64
CA LEU A 123 -8.65 13.79 8.84
C LEU A 123 -7.87 14.27 10.08
#